data_ef4e3a8edfbd888c0519fe6896ff44c6
#
_entry.id   ef4e3a8edfbd888c0519fe6896ff44c6
#
_cell.length_a   1.000
_cell.length_b   1.000
_cell.length_c   1.000
_cell.angle_alpha   90.00
_cell.angle_beta   90.00
_cell.angle_gamma   90.00
#
_symmetry.space_group_name_H-M   'P 1'
#
loop_
_entity.id
_entity.type
_entity.pdbx_description
1 polymer ?
#
loop_
_entity_poly.entity_id
_entity_poly.type
_entity_poly.pdbx_seq_one_letter_code
_entity_poly.pdbx_strand_id
1 'polypeptide(L)'
;MGKENSNNGAKLGLTALVAVVFGMMVGSGLYNIPQNLAAGAAPLGVIISWVIIAVGMLLLVATFKILSDRRPDLDAGIYQYAQVGFGNFAGFNIAWGYWLCTAFSNVAYAVMLNDSFGAFFPVFLRHGWPTLLLGSGLIWLMFFIVARGIRTVGFLNNLLAFLKIAAILLIIVLLILNLKVGTFELNFSSGAEAGSLWEQIRKSMLVTLWCFIGIEGAVMLSARARRPSDVGKAGVFGFLVAWLIYVLVSMLCFGVMTRARLAGLEDPSVAYVLRDLCGGWAYWFVIVTVIVSLLGGWLAWTLVCAQVPSEAAKVGIFPRSFLRLNRYGMPAYGLFVSSMVMQIFLLLVLMADDVYMTALSIIGMMVLPPYLSGGMYLWKASYNPAEIHLKNGGHLRRYRVVGVLCTLYCLWMIYAGGLALFFSTSVFYLAGIGFYLKARGERKKRAPLRFTRADRVTLLLLAGALAITLYNVLAGKLTF
;
A
#
# COMPACT_ATOMS: atom_id res chain seq x y z
N MET A 1 -34.80 26.41 11.34
CA MET A 1 -33.45 26.67 11.90
C MET A 1 -32.98 25.42 12.63
N GLY A 2 -32.42 24.47 11.93
CA GLY A 2 -31.84 23.24 12.49
C GLY A 2 -30.34 23.46 12.64
N LYS A 3 -29.83 23.33 13.89
CA LYS A 3 -28.41 23.35 14.20
C LYS A 3 -27.73 22.23 13.41
N GLU A 4 -26.94 22.59 12.37
CA GLU A 4 -25.89 21.75 11.84
C GLU A 4 -24.95 21.42 13.00
N ASN A 5 -25.06 20.21 13.52
CA ASN A 5 -24.02 19.62 14.35
C ASN A 5 -22.78 19.47 13.47
N SER A 6 -21.97 20.51 13.40
CA SER A 6 -20.61 20.43 12.89
C SER A 6 -19.86 19.44 13.76
N ASN A 7 -19.73 18.22 13.26
CA ASN A 7 -18.90 17.18 13.84
C ASN A 7 -17.44 17.66 13.73
N ASN A 8 -16.98 18.45 14.69
CA ASN A 8 -15.61 18.97 14.83
C ASN A 8 -14.66 17.82 15.16
N GLY A 9 -14.54 16.86 14.25
CA GLY A 9 -13.42 15.92 14.27
C GLY A 9 -12.14 16.75 14.15
N ALA A 10 -11.22 16.61 15.10
CA ALA A 10 -9.97 17.36 15.13
C ALA A 10 -9.27 17.26 13.78
N LYS A 11 -9.13 18.40 13.07
CA LYS A 11 -8.45 18.48 11.77
C LYS A 11 -6.96 18.25 11.96
N LEU A 12 -6.36 17.43 11.08
CA LEU A 12 -4.96 17.06 11.12
C LEU A 12 -4.09 18.18 10.52
N GLY A 13 -3.07 18.60 11.26
CA GLY A 13 -2.03 19.50 10.75
C GLY A 13 -0.96 18.73 9.95
N LEU A 14 -0.02 19.48 9.36
CA LEU A 14 1.05 18.92 8.50
C LEU A 14 1.83 17.80 9.20
N THR A 15 2.30 18.02 10.41
CA THR A 15 3.11 17.02 11.17
C THR A 15 2.34 15.72 11.41
N ALA A 16 1.06 15.83 11.76
CA ALA A 16 0.20 14.65 11.96
C ALA A 16 -0.04 13.89 10.64
N LEU A 17 -0.24 14.61 9.54
CA LEU A 17 -0.37 13.99 8.21
C LEU A 17 0.93 13.31 7.77
N VAL A 18 2.11 13.94 8.00
CA VAL A 18 3.42 13.33 7.72
C VAL A 18 3.59 12.05 8.54
N ALA A 19 3.25 12.08 9.83
CA ALA A 19 3.35 10.91 10.70
C ALA A 19 2.42 9.76 10.24
N VAL A 20 1.22 10.08 9.75
CA VAL A 20 0.30 9.07 9.18
C VAL A 20 0.88 8.46 7.91
N VAL A 21 1.32 9.28 6.94
CA VAL A 21 1.91 8.80 5.68
C VAL A 21 3.14 7.94 5.95
N PHE A 22 4.06 8.42 6.81
CA PHE A 22 5.22 7.66 7.24
C PHE A 22 4.82 6.35 7.94
N GLY A 23 3.85 6.42 8.86
CA GLY A 23 3.37 5.27 9.61
C GLY A 23 2.74 4.18 8.74
N MET A 24 2.07 4.58 7.65
CA MET A 24 1.48 3.66 6.67
C MET A 24 2.53 3.00 5.77
N MET A 25 3.55 3.74 5.34
CA MET A 25 4.63 3.22 4.50
C MET A 25 5.63 2.37 5.28
N VAL A 26 6.09 2.84 6.44
CA VAL A 26 7.07 2.11 7.24
C VAL A 26 6.37 1.10 8.15
N GLY A 27 6.14 -0.08 7.61
CA GLY A 27 5.61 -1.26 8.30
C GLY A 27 6.70 -2.28 8.63
N SER A 28 6.29 -3.54 8.64
CA SER A 28 7.20 -4.69 8.79
C SER A 28 8.16 -4.88 7.63
N GLY A 29 7.81 -4.41 6.45
CA GLY A 29 8.64 -4.53 5.25
C GLY A 29 10.07 -4.04 5.44
N LEU A 30 10.28 -3.05 6.31
CA LEU A 30 11.61 -2.55 6.65
C LEU A 30 12.55 -3.66 7.16
N TYR A 31 12.02 -4.60 7.92
CA TYR A 31 12.82 -5.62 8.58
C TYR A 31 13.09 -6.85 7.70
N ASN A 32 12.36 -6.98 6.60
CA ASN A 32 12.50 -8.07 5.63
C ASN A 32 13.17 -7.64 4.32
N ILE A 33 13.23 -6.32 4.06
CA ILE A 33 13.71 -5.79 2.79
C ILE A 33 15.17 -6.13 2.46
N PRO A 34 16.12 -6.18 3.43
CA PRO A 34 17.50 -6.51 3.09
C PRO A 34 17.66 -7.88 2.45
N GLN A 35 17.01 -8.91 2.96
CA GLN A 35 17.00 -10.27 2.41
C GLN A 35 16.34 -10.29 1.03
N ASN A 36 15.13 -9.73 0.92
CA ASN A 36 14.36 -9.74 -0.34
C ASN A 36 15.10 -9.02 -1.47
N LEU A 37 15.83 -7.94 -1.18
CA LEU A 37 16.67 -7.26 -2.15
C LEU A 37 17.93 -8.07 -2.50
N ALA A 38 18.59 -8.64 -1.48
CA ALA A 38 19.80 -9.44 -1.67
C ALA A 38 19.54 -10.72 -2.50
N ALA A 39 18.35 -11.31 -2.36
CA ALA A 39 17.94 -12.45 -3.17
C ALA A 39 17.83 -12.11 -4.67
N GLY A 40 17.40 -10.88 -4.99
CA GLY A 40 17.19 -10.44 -6.37
C GLY A 40 18.31 -9.65 -7.00
N ALA A 41 19.18 -8.98 -6.21
CA ALA A 41 20.15 -8.02 -6.73
C ALA A 41 21.38 -7.84 -5.83
N ALA A 42 22.47 -7.39 -6.45
CA ALA A 42 23.65 -6.84 -5.78
C ALA A 42 23.48 -5.33 -5.48
N PRO A 43 24.33 -4.72 -4.65
CA PRO A 43 24.17 -3.33 -4.22
C PRO A 43 23.96 -2.32 -5.36
N LEU A 44 24.65 -2.46 -6.49
CA LEU A 44 24.47 -1.56 -7.63
C LEU A 44 23.05 -1.63 -8.20
N GLY A 45 22.53 -2.84 -8.42
CA GLY A 45 21.15 -3.05 -8.88
C GLY A 45 20.12 -2.49 -7.89
N VAL A 46 20.37 -2.66 -6.58
CA VAL A 46 19.52 -2.13 -5.51
C VAL A 46 19.55 -0.60 -5.47
N ILE A 47 20.73 0.04 -5.60
CA ILE A 47 20.85 1.51 -5.62
C ILE A 47 20.08 2.09 -6.81
N ILE A 48 20.24 1.51 -8.01
CA ILE A 48 19.51 1.97 -9.19
C ILE A 48 18.01 1.81 -8.98
N SER A 49 17.57 0.71 -8.39
CA SER A 49 16.16 0.48 -8.07
C SER A 49 15.62 1.52 -7.08
N TRP A 50 16.41 1.89 -6.06
CA TRP A 50 16.06 2.95 -5.13
C TRP A 50 15.95 4.33 -5.79
N VAL A 51 16.78 4.62 -6.79
CA VAL A 51 16.69 5.86 -7.56
C VAL A 51 15.45 5.86 -8.45
N ILE A 52 15.17 4.78 -9.16
CA ILE A 52 13.98 4.66 -10.03
C ILE A 52 12.70 4.82 -9.20
N ILE A 53 12.61 4.12 -8.07
CA ILE A 53 11.43 4.22 -7.20
C ILE A 53 11.29 5.63 -6.60
N ALA A 54 12.41 6.29 -6.23
CA ALA A 54 12.36 7.65 -5.71
C ALA A 54 11.79 8.62 -6.74
N VAL A 55 12.28 8.59 -7.97
CA VAL A 55 11.78 9.44 -9.05
C VAL A 55 10.31 9.15 -9.35
N GLY A 56 9.94 7.87 -9.47
CA GLY A 56 8.57 7.47 -9.78
C GLY A 56 7.58 7.83 -8.68
N MET A 57 7.94 7.60 -7.42
CA MET A 57 7.07 7.95 -6.28
C MET A 57 6.96 9.47 -6.08
N LEU A 58 8.03 10.24 -6.34
CA LEU A 58 7.94 11.70 -6.33
C LEU A 58 7.04 12.23 -7.45
N LEU A 59 7.03 11.61 -8.64
CA LEU A 59 6.07 11.92 -9.70
C LEU A 59 4.63 11.60 -9.27
N LEU A 60 4.41 10.49 -8.57
CA LEU A 60 3.11 10.11 -8.04
C LEU A 60 2.63 11.10 -6.97
N VAL A 61 3.49 11.46 -6.01
CA VAL A 61 3.17 12.48 -4.98
C VAL A 61 2.92 13.84 -5.63
N ALA A 62 3.71 14.23 -6.62
CA ALA A 62 3.49 15.48 -7.37
C ALA A 62 2.13 15.44 -8.09
N THR A 63 1.75 14.31 -8.68
CA THR A 63 0.43 14.10 -9.29
C THR A 63 -0.68 14.31 -8.27
N PHE A 64 -0.62 13.64 -7.14
CA PHE A 64 -1.62 13.76 -6.07
C PHE A 64 -1.66 15.16 -5.47
N LYS A 65 -0.50 15.79 -5.29
CA LYS A 65 -0.41 17.18 -4.83
C LYS A 65 -1.10 18.13 -5.80
N ILE A 66 -0.81 18.04 -7.09
CA ILE A 66 -1.44 18.90 -8.12
C ILE A 66 -2.96 18.68 -8.12
N LEU A 67 -3.40 17.42 -8.09
CA LEU A 67 -4.83 17.10 -8.08
C LEU A 67 -5.51 17.60 -6.82
N SER A 68 -4.94 17.39 -5.64
CA SER A 68 -5.49 17.88 -4.37
C SER A 68 -5.56 19.42 -4.32
N ASP A 69 -4.54 20.13 -4.84
CA ASP A 69 -4.51 21.60 -4.87
C ASP A 69 -5.48 22.18 -5.91
N ARG A 70 -5.69 21.50 -7.04
CA ARG A 70 -6.47 21.99 -8.18
C ARG A 70 -7.89 21.47 -8.25
N ARG A 71 -8.14 20.32 -7.65
CA ARG A 71 -9.46 19.67 -7.57
C ARG A 71 -9.80 19.34 -6.13
N PRO A 72 -9.90 20.34 -5.24
CA PRO A 72 -10.28 20.14 -3.84
C PRO A 72 -11.72 19.62 -3.68
N ASP A 73 -12.52 19.67 -4.74
CA ASP A 73 -13.85 19.07 -4.86
C ASP A 73 -13.82 17.54 -4.94
N LEU A 74 -12.64 16.94 -5.26
CA LEU A 74 -12.44 15.49 -5.34
C LEU A 74 -11.73 14.98 -4.07
N ASP A 75 -12.42 15.00 -2.95
CA ASP A 75 -11.89 14.71 -1.62
C ASP A 75 -12.19 13.28 -1.12
N ALA A 76 -12.94 12.49 -1.90
CA ALA A 76 -13.30 11.13 -1.52
C ALA A 76 -12.14 10.11 -1.62
N GLY A 77 -11.01 10.48 -2.23
CA GLY A 77 -9.82 9.63 -2.37
C GLY A 77 -9.40 9.38 -3.81
N ILE A 78 -8.34 8.57 -3.98
CA ILE A 78 -7.68 8.37 -5.29
C ILE A 78 -8.60 7.78 -6.37
N TYR A 79 -9.63 7.02 -6.00
CA TYR A 79 -10.59 6.44 -6.94
C TYR A 79 -11.56 7.45 -7.54
N GLN A 80 -11.74 8.61 -6.92
CA GLN A 80 -12.59 9.67 -7.47
C GLN A 80 -11.96 10.30 -8.73
N TYR A 81 -10.65 10.33 -8.82
CA TYR A 81 -9.94 10.73 -10.05
C TYR A 81 -10.26 9.79 -11.21
N ALA A 82 -10.31 8.48 -10.95
CA ALA A 82 -10.73 7.51 -11.96
C ALA A 82 -12.22 7.67 -12.32
N GLN A 83 -13.08 7.95 -11.36
CA GLN A 83 -14.51 8.17 -11.58
C GLN A 83 -14.76 9.35 -12.50
N VAL A 84 -14.14 10.50 -12.22
CA VAL A 84 -14.31 11.73 -13.00
C VAL A 84 -13.62 11.60 -14.36
N GLY A 85 -12.44 11.00 -14.40
CA GLY A 85 -11.65 10.85 -15.62
C GLY A 85 -12.20 9.83 -16.61
N PHE A 86 -12.73 8.69 -16.12
CA PHE A 86 -12.98 7.50 -16.95
C PHE A 86 -14.37 6.88 -16.73
N GLY A 87 -15.20 7.47 -15.88
CA GLY A 87 -16.57 7.03 -15.65
C GLY A 87 -16.79 6.26 -14.34
N ASN A 88 -18.07 6.05 -14.01
CA ASN A 88 -18.45 5.50 -12.72
C ASN A 88 -17.99 4.05 -12.53
N PHE A 89 -17.99 3.24 -13.58
CA PHE A 89 -17.54 1.85 -13.50
C PHE A 89 -16.03 1.76 -13.30
N ALA A 90 -15.25 2.61 -13.98
CA ALA A 90 -13.82 2.73 -13.74
C ALA A 90 -13.54 3.14 -12.29
N GLY A 91 -14.20 4.21 -11.80
CA GLY A 91 -14.09 4.65 -10.41
C GLY A 91 -14.45 3.55 -9.41
N PHE A 92 -15.54 2.79 -9.69
CA PHE A 92 -15.92 1.64 -8.86
C PHE A 92 -14.81 0.58 -8.82
N ASN A 93 -14.28 0.17 -9.98
CA ASN A 93 -13.23 -0.84 -10.03
C ASN A 93 -11.98 -0.40 -9.28
N ILE A 94 -11.57 0.86 -9.44
CA ILE A 94 -10.42 1.39 -8.69
C ILE A 94 -10.68 1.39 -7.18
N ALA A 95 -11.87 1.80 -6.73
CA ALA A 95 -12.24 1.77 -5.32
C ALA A 95 -12.32 0.33 -4.78
N TRP A 96 -12.91 -0.57 -5.55
CA TRP A 96 -13.05 -1.99 -5.22
C TRP A 96 -11.68 -2.69 -5.10
N GLY A 97 -10.83 -2.53 -6.13
CA GLY A 97 -9.49 -3.12 -6.12
C GLY A 97 -8.61 -2.57 -5.00
N TYR A 98 -8.67 -1.26 -4.75
CA TYR A 98 -7.94 -0.65 -3.65
C TYR A 98 -8.45 -1.12 -2.29
N TRP A 99 -9.77 -1.26 -2.11
CA TRP A 99 -10.35 -1.81 -0.89
C TRP A 99 -9.90 -3.27 -0.63
N LEU A 100 -9.95 -4.12 -1.66
CA LEU A 100 -9.42 -5.49 -1.53
C LEU A 100 -7.92 -5.51 -1.26
N CYS A 101 -7.14 -4.66 -1.95
CA CYS A 101 -5.72 -4.49 -1.68
C CYS A 101 -5.46 -4.17 -0.19
N THR A 102 -6.22 -3.24 0.41
CA THR A 102 -6.09 -2.92 1.83
C THR A 102 -6.52 -4.06 2.75
N ALA A 103 -7.56 -4.82 2.38
CA ALA A 103 -7.99 -6.00 3.14
C ALA A 103 -6.92 -7.10 3.12
N PHE A 104 -6.36 -7.39 1.94
CA PHE A 104 -5.29 -8.38 1.78
C PHE A 104 -4.00 -7.96 2.51
N SER A 105 -3.66 -6.67 2.47
CA SER A 105 -2.54 -6.13 3.26
C SER A 105 -2.71 -6.38 4.76
N ASN A 106 -3.93 -6.23 5.29
CA ASN A 106 -4.20 -6.53 6.69
C ASN A 106 -4.04 -8.03 7.03
N VAL A 107 -4.36 -8.93 6.09
CA VAL A 107 -4.11 -10.37 6.27
C VAL A 107 -2.61 -10.67 6.23
N ALA A 108 -1.84 -10.01 5.34
CA ALA A 108 -0.39 -10.14 5.35
C ALA A 108 0.22 -9.70 6.70
N TYR A 109 -0.30 -8.62 7.31
CA TYR A 109 0.09 -8.24 8.68
C TYR A 109 -0.24 -9.32 9.71
N ALA A 110 -1.39 -10.01 9.59
CA ALA A 110 -1.76 -11.11 10.48
C ALA A 110 -0.77 -12.27 10.37
N VAL A 111 -0.39 -12.66 9.15
CA VAL A 111 0.58 -13.74 8.90
C VAL A 111 1.95 -13.37 9.47
N MET A 112 2.48 -12.19 9.13
CA MET A 112 3.78 -11.74 9.65
C MET A 112 3.82 -11.61 11.18
N LEU A 113 2.71 -11.22 11.79
CA LEU A 113 2.63 -11.16 13.24
C LEU A 113 2.63 -12.55 13.85
N ASN A 114 1.96 -13.53 13.24
CA ASN A 114 2.05 -14.93 13.63
C ASN A 114 3.49 -15.44 13.58
N ASP A 115 4.22 -15.18 12.47
CA ASP A 115 5.62 -15.59 12.33
C ASP A 115 6.51 -14.94 13.38
N SER A 116 6.27 -13.64 13.67
CA SER A 116 6.97 -12.93 14.75
C SER A 116 6.69 -13.51 16.13
N PHE A 117 5.45 -13.93 16.40
CA PHE A 117 5.11 -14.66 17.64
C PHE A 117 5.68 -16.09 17.64
N GLY A 118 5.94 -16.67 16.48
CA GLY A 118 6.62 -17.95 16.33
C GLY A 118 8.01 -17.98 16.96
N ALA A 119 8.70 -16.82 17.02
CA ALA A 119 9.98 -16.69 17.74
C ALA A 119 9.85 -16.97 19.26
N PHE A 120 8.69 -16.65 19.87
CA PHE A 120 8.41 -16.93 21.28
C PHE A 120 7.72 -18.29 21.48
N PHE A 121 6.83 -18.66 20.54
CA PHE A 121 6.00 -19.86 20.63
C PHE A 121 6.03 -20.59 19.29
N PRO A 122 6.91 -21.61 19.12
CA PRO A 122 7.12 -22.32 17.85
C PRO A 122 5.85 -22.95 17.23
N VAL A 123 4.79 -23.09 18.02
CA VAL A 123 3.49 -23.61 17.55
C VAL A 123 2.89 -22.75 16.42
N PHE A 124 3.19 -21.46 16.39
CA PHE A 124 2.70 -20.54 15.36
C PHE A 124 3.44 -20.65 14.02
N LEU A 125 4.64 -21.25 13.98
CA LEU A 125 5.40 -21.47 12.74
C LEU A 125 4.83 -22.62 11.88
N ARG A 126 3.93 -23.42 12.43
CA ARG A 126 3.39 -24.61 11.74
C ARG A 126 2.21 -24.29 10.80
N HIS A 127 1.85 -23.03 10.60
CA HIS A 127 0.75 -22.58 9.72
C HIS A 127 -0.54 -23.40 9.81
N GLY A 128 -0.94 -23.77 11.03
CA GLY A 128 -2.12 -24.59 11.33
C GLY A 128 -3.21 -23.81 12.09
N TRP A 129 -4.06 -24.58 12.80
CA TRP A 129 -5.13 -24.01 13.63
C TRP A 129 -4.69 -22.94 14.64
N PRO A 130 -3.52 -23.04 15.32
CA PRO A 130 -3.07 -21.98 16.23
C PRO A 130 -2.85 -20.64 15.51
N THR A 131 -2.24 -20.65 14.31
CA THR A 131 -2.03 -19.48 13.45
C THR A 131 -3.36 -18.86 13.02
N LEU A 132 -4.34 -19.70 12.63
CA LEU A 132 -5.68 -19.24 12.29
C LEU A 132 -6.37 -18.56 13.46
N LEU A 133 -6.33 -19.17 14.64
CA LEU A 133 -6.99 -18.62 15.84
C LEU A 133 -6.35 -17.29 16.26
N LEU A 134 -5.02 -17.18 16.26
CA LEU A 134 -4.33 -15.94 16.58
C LEU A 134 -4.64 -14.85 15.54
N GLY A 135 -4.50 -15.15 14.24
CA GLY A 135 -4.81 -14.22 13.17
C GLY A 135 -6.26 -13.73 13.19
N SER A 136 -7.21 -14.66 13.39
CA SER A 136 -8.64 -14.32 13.55
C SER A 136 -8.87 -13.44 14.78
N GLY A 137 -8.31 -13.81 15.92
CA GLY A 137 -8.43 -13.02 17.16
C GLY A 137 -7.91 -11.59 16.97
N LEU A 138 -6.81 -11.42 16.25
CA LEU A 138 -6.21 -10.13 15.95
C LEU A 138 -7.06 -9.31 14.95
N ILE A 139 -7.62 -9.92 13.90
CA ILE A 139 -8.56 -9.25 12.98
C ILE A 139 -9.74 -8.66 13.76
N TRP A 140 -10.35 -9.46 14.63
CA TRP A 140 -11.49 -9.00 15.41
C TRP A 140 -11.08 -8.02 16.52
N LEU A 141 -9.90 -8.14 17.11
CA LEU A 141 -9.36 -7.14 18.02
C LEU A 141 -9.22 -5.79 17.32
N MET A 142 -8.63 -5.74 16.13
CA MET A 142 -8.51 -4.50 15.34
C MET A 142 -9.89 -3.94 14.96
N PHE A 143 -10.85 -4.81 14.62
CA PHE A 143 -12.24 -4.40 14.42
C PHE A 143 -12.78 -3.65 15.65
N PHE A 144 -12.68 -4.21 16.85
CA PHE A 144 -13.21 -3.58 18.06
C PHE A 144 -12.49 -2.28 18.42
N ILE A 145 -11.16 -2.21 18.22
CA ILE A 145 -10.37 -0.98 18.47
C ILE A 145 -10.84 0.13 17.53
N VAL A 146 -10.90 -0.16 16.22
CA VAL A 146 -11.30 0.83 15.20
C VAL A 146 -12.76 1.24 15.38
N ALA A 147 -13.65 0.30 15.73
CA ALA A 147 -15.06 0.58 15.99
C ALA A 147 -15.28 1.55 17.16
N ARG A 148 -14.35 1.65 18.12
CA ARG A 148 -14.41 2.60 19.25
C ARG A 148 -14.08 4.04 18.88
N GLY A 149 -13.68 4.28 17.65
CA GLY A 149 -13.55 5.64 17.10
C GLY A 149 -12.12 6.13 16.92
N ILE A 150 -12.03 7.23 16.18
CA ILE A 150 -10.77 7.76 15.68
C ILE A 150 -9.82 8.27 16.76
N ARG A 151 -10.33 8.69 17.93
CA ARG A 151 -9.47 9.14 19.04
C ARG A 151 -8.63 8.01 19.61
N THR A 152 -9.26 6.84 19.82
CA THR A 152 -8.55 5.64 20.29
C THR A 152 -7.51 5.18 19.28
N VAL A 153 -7.90 5.11 18.00
CA VAL A 153 -6.97 4.76 16.91
C VAL A 153 -5.80 5.74 16.83
N GLY A 154 -6.07 7.06 16.90
CA GLY A 154 -5.04 8.09 16.82
C GLY A 154 -4.04 8.04 17.97
N PHE A 155 -4.51 7.84 19.20
CA PHE A 155 -3.63 7.70 20.37
C PHE A 155 -2.70 6.49 20.24
N LEU A 156 -3.27 5.31 19.96
CA LEU A 156 -2.49 4.07 19.79
C LEU A 156 -1.51 4.18 18.63
N ASN A 157 -1.95 4.72 17.49
CA ASN A 157 -1.10 4.89 16.32
C ASN A 157 0.08 5.82 16.60
N ASN A 158 -0.13 6.93 17.32
CA ASN A 158 0.95 7.85 17.68
C ASN A 158 1.97 7.20 18.63
N LEU A 159 1.50 6.46 19.64
CA LEU A 159 2.37 5.74 20.56
C LEU A 159 3.22 4.69 19.82
N LEU A 160 2.58 3.85 19.01
CA LEU A 160 3.26 2.81 18.22
C LEU A 160 4.23 3.41 17.19
N ALA A 161 3.87 4.54 16.57
CA ALA A 161 4.74 5.25 15.63
C ALA A 161 6.00 5.81 16.34
N PHE A 162 5.85 6.38 17.53
CA PHE A 162 6.98 6.87 18.30
C PHE A 162 7.95 5.74 18.67
N LEU A 163 7.43 4.65 19.22
CA LEU A 163 8.23 3.48 19.59
C LEU A 163 8.96 2.89 18.37
N LYS A 164 8.26 2.77 17.24
CA LYS A 164 8.82 2.30 15.98
C LYS A 164 9.98 3.18 15.48
N ILE A 165 9.80 4.50 15.47
CA ILE A 165 10.83 5.44 14.99
C ILE A 165 12.07 5.35 15.88
N ALA A 166 11.90 5.35 17.20
CA ALA A 166 13.02 5.25 18.14
C ALA A 166 13.81 3.94 17.92
N ALA A 167 13.10 2.82 17.73
CA ALA A 167 13.72 1.53 17.50
C ALA A 167 14.45 1.47 16.13
N ILE A 168 13.87 2.02 15.07
CA ILE A 168 14.52 2.08 13.75
C ILE A 168 15.80 2.92 13.80
N LEU A 169 15.79 4.05 14.50
CA LEU A 169 17.00 4.87 14.66
C LEU A 169 18.09 4.11 15.39
N LEU A 170 17.76 3.35 16.43
CA LEU A 170 18.72 2.49 17.12
C LEU A 170 19.27 1.39 16.19
N ILE A 171 18.43 0.74 15.40
CA ILE A 171 18.86 -0.26 14.40
C ILE A 171 19.88 0.37 13.43
N ILE A 172 19.59 1.55 12.88
CA ILE A 172 20.49 2.26 11.96
C ILE A 172 21.82 2.56 12.64
N VAL A 173 21.80 3.05 13.88
CA VAL A 173 23.02 3.33 14.65
C VAL A 173 23.84 2.06 14.83
N LEU A 174 23.22 0.94 15.25
CA LEU A 174 23.92 -0.34 15.43
C LEU A 174 24.52 -0.85 14.12
N LEU A 175 23.83 -0.70 12.98
CA LEU A 175 24.36 -1.06 11.68
C LEU A 175 25.57 -0.18 11.27
N ILE A 176 25.49 1.13 11.51
CA ILE A 176 26.60 2.06 11.21
C ILE A 176 27.84 1.72 12.04
N LEU A 177 27.68 1.46 13.33
CA LEU A 177 28.80 1.13 14.23
C LEU A 177 29.51 -0.18 13.85
N ASN A 178 28.83 -1.09 13.15
CA ASN A 178 29.37 -2.38 12.70
C ASN A 178 29.68 -2.43 11.21
N LEU A 179 29.63 -1.29 10.49
CA LEU A 179 29.87 -1.22 9.05
C LEU A 179 31.29 -1.64 8.70
N LYS A 180 31.42 -2.52 7.71
CA LYS A 180 32.70 -3.01 7.17
C LYS A 180 32.81 -2.65 5.69
N VAL A 181 33.66 -1.68 5.35
CA VAL A 181 33.83 -1.20 3.97
C VAL A 181 34.21 -2.34 3.03
N GLY A 182 35.13 -3.22 3.43
CA GLY A 182 35.54 -4.38 2.62
C GLY A 182 34.38 -5.37 2.30
N THR A 183 33.41 -5.53 3.20
CA THR A 183 32.22 -6.35 2.92
C THR A 183 31.34 -5.69 1.88
N PHE A 184 31.22 -4.36 1.93
CA PHE A 184 30.46 -3.61 0.93
C PHE A 184 31.08 -3.69 -0.46
N GLU A 185 32.41 -3.52 -0.55
CA GLU A 185 33.19 -3.67 -1.80
C GLU A 185 33.07 -5.08 -2.38
N LEU A 186 33.16 -6.12 -1.55
CA LEU A 186 32.98 -7.50 -1.96
C LEU A 186 31.58 -7.73 -2.57
N ASN A 187 30.53 -7.18 -1.95
CA ASN A 187 29.17 -7.29 -2.47
C ASN A 187 28.98 -6.54 -3.78
N PHE A 188 29.68 -5.43 -4.01
CA PHE A 188 29.67 -4.73 -5.29
C PHE A 188 30.33 -5.54 -6.39
N SER A 189 31.47 -6.19 -6.11
CA SER A 189 32.21 -7.01 -7.09
C SER A 189 31.48 -8.31 -7.45
N SER A 190 30.62 -8.83 -6.56
CA SER A 190 29.82 -10.06 -6.78
C SER A 190 28.57 -9.84 -7.64
N GLY A 191 28.42 -8.67 -8.27
CA GLY A 191 27.23 -8.31 -9.04
C GLY A 191 26.89 -9.26 -10.19
N ALA A 192 27.88 -9.86 -10.82
CA ALA A 192 27.72 -10.82 -11.93
C ALA A 192 26.96 -12.08 -11.51
N GLU A 193 27.12 -12.53 -10.25
CA GLU A 193 26.44 -13.71 -9.71
C GLU A 193 24.91 -13.51 -9.52
N ALA A 194 24.46 -12.24 -9.46
CA ALA A 194 23.05 -11.90 -9.31
C ALA A 194 22.29 -11.83 -10.65
N GLY A 195 22.97 -12.12 -11.78
CA GLY A 195 22.44 -12.01 -13.13
C GLY A 195 22.68 -10.64 -13.77
N SER A 196 22.06 -10.39 -14.93
CA SER A 196 22.19 -9.11 -15.62
C SER A 196 21.64 -7.94 -14.77
N LEU A 197 22.23 -6.74 -14.91
CA LEU A 197 21.79 -5.56 -14.17
C LEU A 197 20.29 -5.26 -14.41
N TRP A 198 19.80 -5.51 -15.62
CA TRP A 198 18.38 -5.36 -15.95
C TRP A 198 17.47 -6.30 -15.15
N GLU A 199 17.86 -7.57 -15.02
CA GLU A 199 17.12 -8.54 -14.21
C GLU A 199 17.14 -8.19 -12.73
N GLN A 200 18.28 -7.73 -12.22
CA GLN A 200 18.41 -7.28 -10.84
C GLN A 200 17.46 -6.11 -10.55
N ILE A 201 17.44 -5.09 -11.42
CA ILE A 201 16.52 -3.96 -11.30
C ILE A 201 15.07 -4.46 -11.35
N ARG A 202 14.71 -5.28 -12.32
CA ARG A 202 13.35 -5.80 -12.48
C ARG A 202 12.86 -6.57 -11.25
N LYS A 203 13.69 -7.47 -10.72
CA LYS A 203 13.37 -8.25 -9.51
C LYS A 203 13.18 -7.37 -8.27
N SER A 204 13.94 -6.27 -8.16
CA SER A 204 13.88 -5.37 -7.03
C SER A 204 12.68 -4.41 -7.08
N MET A 205 12.07 -4.18 -8.26
CA MET A 205 11.01 -3.16 -8.41
C MET A 205 9.77 -3.43 -7.56
N LEU A 206 9.26 -4.68 -7.54
CA LEU A 206 8.09 -5.01 -6.71
C LEU A 206 8.39 -4.91 -5.22
N VAL A 207 9.57 -5.36 -4.80
CA VAL A 207 10.02 -5.28 -3.41
C VAL A 207 10.09 -3.82 -2.96
N THR A 208 10.70 -2.95 -3.78
CA THR A 208 10.79 -1.51 -3.47
C THR A 208 9.45 -0.79 -3.56
N LEU A 209 8.55 -1.15 -4.49
CA LEU A 209 7.21 -0.59 -4.59
C LEU A 209 6.41 -0.86 -3.31
N TRP A 210 6.45 -2.10 -2.83
CA TRP A 210 5.69 -2.51 -1.64
C TRP A 210 6.02 -1.66 -0.42
N CYS A 211 7.27 -1.20 -0.28
CA CYS A 211 7.69 -0.32 0.81
C CYS A 211 6.96 1.03 0.85
N PHE A 212 6.41 1.49 -0.27
CA PHE A 212 5.79 2.81 -0.38
C PHE A 212 4.27 2.77 -0.61
N ILE A 213 3.66 1.59 -0.53
CA ILE A 213 2.21 1.47 -0.44
C ILE A 213 1.78 2.19 0.84
N GLY A 214 0.85 3.15 0.71
CA GLY A 214 0.48 4.07 1.80
C GLY A 214 0.89 5.53 1.56
N ILE A 215 1.66 5.81 0.49
CA ILE A 215 2.01 7.18 0.08
C ILE A 215 0.76 8.03 -0.20
N GLU A 216 -0.32 7.40 -0.62
CA GLU A 216 -1.63 7.99 -0.83
C GLU A 216 -2.38 8.31 0.46
N GLY A 217 -1.87 7.90 1.62
CA GLY A 217 -2.53 8.05 2.92
C GLY A 217 -2.95 9.48 3.24
N ALA A 218 -2.13 10.49 2.85
CA ALA A 218 -2.51 11.88 3.00
C ALA A 218 -3.72 12.26 2.12
N VAL A 219 -3.81 11.71 0.90
CA VAL A 219 -4.94 11.95 -0.03
C VAL A 219 -6.21 11.28 0.49
N MET A 220 -6.08 10.07 1.03
CA MET A 220 -7.21 9.35 1.65
C MET A 220 -7.76 10.04 2.90
N LEU A 221 -6.95 10.91 3.52
CA LEU A 221 -7.34 11.71 4.68
C LEU A 221 -7.51 13.22 4.35
N SER A 222 -7.57 13.57 3.07
CA SER A 222 -7.65 14.97 2.61
C SER A 222 -8.83 15.75 3.21
N ALA A 223 -10.00 15.12 3.33
CA ALA A 223 -11.18 15.71 3.98
C ALA A 223 -10.95 16.10 5.46
N ARG A 224 -9.95 15.52 6.12
CA ARG A 224 -9.57 15.78 7.51
C ARG A 224 -8.35 16.69 7.66
N ALA A 225 -7.73 17.10 6.56
CA ALA A 225 -6.61 18.03 6.60
C ALA A 225 -7.07 19.42 7.07
N ARG A 226 -6.24 20.09 7.90
CA ARG A 226 -6.48 21.47 8.32
C ARG A 226 -6.39 22.41 7.13
N ARG A 227 -5.46 22.18 6.21
CA ARG A 227 -5.26 22.93 4.97
C ARG A 227 -5.09 21.93 3.82
N PRO A 228 -5.79 22.11 2.69
CA PRO A 228 -5.61 21.23 1.52
C PRO A 228 -4.15 21.14 1.04
N SER A 229 -3.39 22.26 1.12
CA SER A 229 -1.97 22.30 0.76
C SER A 229 -1.05 21.41 1.63
N ASP A 230 -1.50 21.04 2.84
CA ASP A 230 -0.71 20.19 3.74
C ASP A 230 -0.71 18.73 3.26
N VAL A 231 -1.73 18.29 2.52
CA VAL A 231 -1.86 16.93 1.97
C VAL A 231 -0.66 16.58 1.07
N GLY A 232 -0.39 17.44 0.08
CA GLY A 232 0.71 17.21 -0.85
C GLY A 232 2.09 17.33 -0.18
N LYS A 233 2.26 18.27 0.77
CA LYS A 233 3.50 18.40 1.55
C LYS A 233 3.73 17.17 2.42
N ALA A 234 2.68 16.67 3.08
CA ALA A 234 2.77 15.47 3.91
C ALA A 234 3.19 14.23 3.09
N GLY A 235 2.66 14.08 1.87
CA GLY A 235 3.09 13.04 0.95
C GLY A 235 4.59 13.13 0.62
N VAL A 236 5.09 14.32 0.28
CA VAL A 236 6.53 14.51 -0.05
C VAL A 236 7.41 14.22 1.16
N PHE A 237 7.16 14.87 2.31
CA PHE A 237 8.01 14.71 3.49
C PHE A 237 7.95 13.30 4.07
N GLY A 238 6.74 12.74 4.16
CA GLY A 238 6.56 11.35 4.64
C GLY A 238 7.29 10.35 3.76
N PHE A 239 7.21 10.51 2.43
CA PHE A 239 7.93 9.68 1.47
C PHE A 239 9.45 9.81 1.61
N LEU A 240 10.00 11.04 1.62
CA LEU A 240 11.45 11.24 1.68
C LEU A 240 12.06 10.65 2.94
N VAL A 241 11.40 10.80 4.09
CA VAL A 241 11.87 10.20 5.35
C VAL A 241 11.81 8.67 5.28
N ALA A 242 10.71 8.11 4.80
CA ALA A 242 10.57 6.67 4.64
C ALA A 242 11.62 6.11 3.66
N TRP A 243 11.77 6.74 2.49
CA TRP A 243 12.76 6.34 1.49
C TRP A 243 14.19 6.34 2.03
N LEU A 244 14.59 7.39 2.74
CA LEU A 244 15.91 7.47 3.35
C LEU A 244 16.15 6.32 4.35
N ILE A 245 15.16 6.02 5.18
CA ILE A 245 15.24 4.93 6.16
C ILE A 245 15.38 3.57 5.45
N TYR A 246 14.57 3.31 4.42
CA TYR A 246 14.64 2.07 3.66
C TYR A 246 15.98 1.89 2.94
N VAL A 247 16.49 2.97 2.32
CA VAL A 247 17.81 2.97 1.67
C VAL A 247 18.90 2.70 2.71
N LEU A 248 18.89 3.42 3.85
CA LEU A 248 19.91 3.25 4.90
C LEU A 248 19.91 1.81 5.43
N VAL A 249 18.76 1.30 5.86
CA VAL A 249 18.69 -0.05 6.44
C VAL A 249 19.14 -1.11 5.42
N SER A 250 18.65 -1.04 4.18
CA SER A 250 19.01 -2.02 3.17
C SER A 250 20.50 -1.96 2.80
N MET A 251 21.05 -0.75 2.56
CA MET A 251 22.44 -0.59 2.16
C MET A 251 23.42 -0.91 3.31
N LEU A 252 23.11 -0.52 4.54
CA LEU A 252 23.94 -0.86 5.69
C LEU A 252 24.01 -2.38 5.91
N CYS A 253 22.91 -3.12 5.67
CA CYS A 253 22.94 -4.58 5.76
C CYS A 253 23.92 -5.21 4.75
N PHE A 254 24.02 -4.68 3.53
CA PHE A 254 25.07 -5.09 2.58
C PHE A 254 26.49 -4.72 3.03
N GLY A 255 26.64 -3.74 3.91
CA GLY A 255 27.93 -3.35 4.46
C GLY A 255 28.37 -4.20 5.66
N VAL A 256 27.49 -4.99 6.26
CA VAL A 256 27.80 -5.81 7.44
C VAL A 256 27.77 -7.31 7.17
N MET A 257 27.11 -7.73 6.07
CA MET A 257 26.95 -9.15 5.73
C MET A 257 27.09 -9.35 4.21
N THR A 258 27.62 -10.50 3.77
CA THR A 258 27.71 -10.85 2.35
C THR A 258 26.32 -11.05 1.76
N ARG A 259 26.16 -10.70 0.46
CA ARG A 259 24.88 -10.83 -0.26
C ARG A 259 24.30 -12.24 -0.17
N ALA A 260 25.13 -13.26 -0.41
CA ALA A 260 24.67 -14.65 -0.37
C ALA A 260 24.12 -15.05 1.01
N ARG A 261 24.79 -14.64 2.09
CA ARG A 261 24.32 -14.89 3.46
C ARG A 261 23.05 -14.11 3.76
N LEU A 262 23.00 -12.83 3.35
CA LEU A 262 21.85 -11.96 3.56
C LEU A 262 20.61 -12.48 2.82
N ALA A 263 20.76 -12.99 1.60
CA ALA A 263 19.70 -13.58 0.79
C ALA A 263 19.12 -14.87 1.39
N GLY A 264 19.92 -15.61 2.15
CA GLY A 264 19.53 -16.87 2.79
C GLY A 264 18.99 -16.71 4.22
N LEU A 265 18.83 -15.49 4.73
CA LEU A 265 18.27 -15.28 6.06
C LEU A 265 16.75 -15.54 6.05
N GLU A 266 16.24 -15.90 7.21
CA GLU A 266 14.79 -15.98 7.46
C GLU A 266 14.20 -14.58 7.77
N ASP A 267 12.90 -14.45 7.66
CA ASP A 267 12.17 -13.25 8.06
C ASP A 267 11.96 -13.21 9.59
N PRO A 268 12.16 -12.07 10.24
CA PRO A 268 12.65 -10.78 9.72
C PRO A 268 14.19 -10.69 9.68
N SER A 269 14.76 -10.52 8.50
CA SER A 269 16.21 -10.62 8.25
C SER A 269 17.07 -9.65 9.09
N VAL A 270 16.56 -8.45 9.39
CA VAL A 270 17.28 -7.49 10.25
C VAL A 270 17.53 -8.03 11.65
N ALA A 271 16.64 -8.91 12.19
CA ALA A 271 16.85 -9.53 13.50
C ALA A 271 18.07 -10.47 13.49
N TYR A 272 18.19 -11.25 12.43
CA TYR A 272 19.34 -12.15 12.28
C TYR A 272 20.64 -11.41 12.01
N VAL A 273 20.59 -10.34 11.20
CA VAL A 273 21.76 -9.47 10.98
C VAL A 273 22.23 -8.89 12.30
N LEU A 274 21.36 -8.31 13.11
CA LEU A 274 21.75 -7.71 14.40
C LEU A 274 22.10 -8.76 15.45
N ARG A 275 21.53 -9.97 15.39
CA ARG A 275 21.98 -11.08 16.25
C ARG A 275 23.45 -11.41 16.01
N ASP A 276 23.86 -11.47 14.75
CA ASP A 276 25.23 -11.81 14.37
C ASP A 276 26.24 -10.70 14.69
N LEU A 277 25.79 -9.44 14.76
CA LEU A 277 26.61 -8.26 15.07
C LEU A 277 26.70 -7.96 16.55
N CYS A 278 25.57 -8.04 17.26
CA CYS A 278 25.41 -7.52 18.63
C CYS A 278 24.96 -8.59 19.63
N GLY A 279 24.70 -9.82 19.18
CA GLY A 279 24.27 -10.91 20.04
C GLY A 279 22.75 -11.06 20.21
N GLY A 280 22.37 -12.01 21.07
CA GLY A 280 20.96 -12.44 21.23
C GLY A 280 20.00 -11.34 21.68
N TRP A 281 20.43 -10.37 22.48
CA TRP A 281 19.56 -9.27 22.92
C TRP A 281 19.06 -8.43 21.74
N ALA A 282 19.90 -8.22 20.72
CA ALA A 282 19.55 -7.42 19.56
C ALA A 282 18.52 -8.15 18.67
N TYR A 283 18.59 -9.48 18.59
CA TYR A 283 17.56 -10.28 17.95
C TYR A 283 16.18 -10.03 18.59
N TRP A 284 16.07 -10.19 19.89
CA TRP A 284 14.80 -10.02 20.61
C TRP A 284 14.30 -8.57 20.56
N PHE A 285 15.21 -7.60 20.60
CA PHE A 285 14.86 -6.20 20.42
C PHE A 285 14.20 -5.95 19.05
N VAL A 286 14.75 -6.52 17.97
CA VAL A 286 14.15 -6.38 16.64
C VAL A 286 12.81 -7.11 16.56
N ILE A 287 12.68 -8.34 17.08
CA ILE A 287 11.41 -9.07 17.08
C ILE A 287 10.30 -8.25 17.76
N VAL A 288 10.56 -7.69 18.94
CA VAL A 288 9.60 -6.83 19.64
C VAL A 288 9.27 -5.58 18.80
N THR A 289 10.27 -5.00 18.16
CA THR A 289 10.09 -3.82 17.29
C THR A 289 9.23 -4.15 16.06
N VAL A 290 9.42 -5.31 15.46
CA VAL A 290 8.58 -5.80 14.35
C VAL A 290 7.13 -5.92 14.80
N ILE A 291 6.87 -6.55 15.94
CA ILE A 291 5.51 -6.69 16.51
C ILE A 291 4.86 -5.32 16.70
N VAL A 292 5.56 -4.37 17.33
CA VAL A 292 5.08 -2.99 17.53
C VAL A 292 4.78 -2.30 16.19
N SER A 293 5.67 -2.47 15.20
CA SER A 293 5.50 -1.89 13.86
C SER A 293 4.32 -2.47 13.11
N LEU A 294 4.13 -3.79 13.19
CA LEU A 294 3.00 -4.50 12.59
C LEU A 294 1.68 -4.06 13.19
N LEU A 295 1.57 -4.00 14.52
CA LEU A 295 0.34 -3.57 15.19
C LEU A 295 -0.04 -2.13 14.82
N GLY A 296 0.93 -1.21 14.74
CA GLY A 296 0.70 0.17 14.32
C GLY A 296 0.25 0.29 12.86
N GLY A 297 0.95 -0.40 11.95
CA GLY A 297 0.58 -0.44 10.53
C GLY A 297 -0.81 -1.04 10.32
N TRP A 298 -1.07 -2.17 10.94
CA TRP A 298 -2.36 -2.87 10.85
C TRP A 298 -3.53 -2.01 11.31
N LEU A 299 -3.36 -1.31 12.45
CA LEU A 299 -4.39 -0.41 12.96
C LEU A 299 -4.73 0.71 11.97
N ALA A 300 -3.70 1.34 11.38
CA ALA A 300 -3.87 2.40 10.38
C ALA A 300 -4.55 1.86 9.10
N TRP A 301 -4.11 0.72 8.60
CA TRP A 301 -4.67 0.10 7.40
C TRP A 301 -6.09 -0.44 7.60
N THR A 302 -6.44 -0.95 8.80
CA THR A 302 -7.82 -1.33 9.13
C THR A 302 -8.75 -0.12 9.10
N LEU A 303 -8.28 1.04 9.58
CA LEU A 303 -9.04 2.29 9.49
C LEU A 303 -9.29 2.69 8.03
N VAL A 304 -8.27 2.65 7.18
CA VAL A 304 -8.39 2.95 5.74
C VAL A 304 -9.33 1.97 5.07
N CYS A 305 -9.18 0.68 5.34
CA CYS A 305 -10.02 -0.38 4.78
C CYS A 305 -11.52 -0.19 5.11
N ALA A 306 -11.84 0.34 6.30
CA ALA A 306 -13.20 0.68 6.67
C ALA A 306 -13.71 1.94 5.96
N GLN A 307 -12.84 2.93 5.71
CA GLN A 307 -13.22 4.22 5.13
C GLN A 307 -13.42 4.17 3.62
N VAL A 308 -12.59 3.42 2.88
CA VAL A 308 -12.66 3.35 1.41
C VAL A 308 -14.06 3.06 0.89
N PRO A 309 -14.77 2.00 1.31
CA PRO A 309 -16.11 1.73 0.81
C PRO A 309 -17.14 2.77 1.27
N SER A 310 -16.94 3.40 2.43
CA SER A 310 -17.82 4.46 2.93
C SER A 310 -17.71 5.74 2.10
N GLU A 311 -16.49 6.19 1.79
CA GLU A 311 -16.27 7.36 0.94
C GLU A 311 -16.73 7.08 -0.50
N ALA A 312 -16.47 5.88 -1.03
CA ALA A 312 -16.96 5.45 -2.34
C ALA A 312 -18.51 5.43 -2.39
N ALA A 313 -19.19 5.10 -1.30
CA ALA A 313 -20.64 5.16 -1.20
C ALA A 313 -21.17 6.60 -1.17
N LYS A 314 -20.44 7.58 -0.60
CA LYS A 314 -20.81 9.01 -0.63
C LYS A 314 -20.87 9.53 -2.06
N VAL A 315 -19.91 9.18 -2.90
CA VAL A 315 -19.88 9.54 -4.32
C VAL A 315 -20.76 8.62 -5.19
N GLY A 316 -21.41 7.62 -4.58
CA GLY A 316 -22.47 6.80 -5.17
C GLY A 316 -21.99 5.68 -6.06
N ILE A 317 -20.73 5.25 -5.97
CA ILE A 317 -20.19 4.08 -6.69
C ILE A 317 -20.24 2.80 -5.85
N PHE A 318 -20.47 2.89 -4.53
CA PHE A 318 -20.72 1.76 -3.63
C PHE A 318 -22.15 1.78 -3.08
N PRO A 319 -22.70 0.63 -2.59
CA PRO A 319 -24.02 0.55 -1.98
C PRO A 319 -24.14 1.46 -0.76
N ARG A 320 -25.35 2.04 -0.56
CA ARG A 320 -25.62 2.94 0.56
C ARG A 320 -25.50 2.31 1.95
N SER A 321 -25.55 0.98 2.05
CA SER A 321 -25.30 0.27 3.30
C SER A 321 -23.96 0.64 3.95
N PHE A 322 -22.94 0.98 3.13
CA PHE A 322 -21.63 1.40 3.60
C PHE A 322 -21.59 2.80 4.22
N LEU A 323 -22.65 3.59 4.10
CA LEU A 323 -22.80 4.90 4.79
C LEU A 323 -23.20 4.78 6.26
N ARG A 324 -23.53 3.59 6.74
CA ARG A 324 -23.99 3.39 8.11
C ARG A 324 -22.85 3.59 9.09
N LEU A 325 -22.99 4.61 9.96
CA LEU A 325 -22.06 4.91 11.03
C LEU A 325 -22.55 4.34 12.35
N ASN A 326 -21.62 3.97 13.24
CA ASN A 326 -21.92 3.62 14.60
C ASN A 326 -21.99 4.88 15.49
N ARG A 327 -22.27 4.70 16.80
CA ARG A 327 -22.37 5.79 17.79
C ARG A 327 -21.06 6.61 17.93
N TYR A 328 -19.94 6.07 17.48
CA TYR A 328 -18.61 6.73 17.49
C TYR A 328 -18.25 7.38 16.15
N GLY A 329 -19.18 7.45 15.21
CA GLY A 329 -18.97 8.03 13.88
C GLY A 329 -18.10 7.20 12.94
N MET A 330 -17.91 5.91 13.21
CA MET A 330 -17.14 5.00 12.37
C MET A 330 -18.06 4.22 11.40
N PRO A 331 -17.62 3.94 10.15
CA PRO A 331 -18.40 3.19 9.17
C PRO A 331 -18.49 1.70 9.55
N ALA A 332 -19.40 1.39 10.49
CA ALA A 332 -19.50 0.08 11.12
C ALA A 332 -19.78 -1.05 10.14
N TYR A 333 -20.67 -0.82 9.16
CA TYR A 333 -20.97 -1.84 8.15
C TYR A 333 -19.77 -2.11 7.26
N GLY A 334 -19.06 -1.04 6.80
CA GLY A 334 -17.85 -1.15 6.02
C GLY A 334 -16.75 -1.90 6.77
N LEU A 335 -16.55 -1.55 8.04
CA LEU A 335 -15.56 -2.21 8.91
C LEU A 335 -15.89 -3.69 9.11
N PHE A 336 -17.16 -4.04 9.35
CA PHE A 336 -17.59 -5.44 9.51
C PHE A 336 -17.37 -6.26 8.24
N VAL A 337 -17.81 -5.74 7.09
CA VAL A 337 -17.62 -6.44 5.80
C VAL A 337 -16.15 -6.59 5.46
N SER A 338 -15.32 -5.56 5.73
CA SER A 338 -13.88 -5.64 5.55
C SER A 338 -13.25 -6.74 6.42
N SER A 339 -13.66 -6.82 7.70
CA SER A 339 -13.15 -7.87 8.61
C SER A 339 -13.59 -9.27 8.18
N MET A 340 -14.81 -9.41 7.62
CA MET A 340 -15.25 -10.68 7.02
C MET A 340 -14.42 -11.06 5.80
N VAL A 341 -14.12 -10.11 4.91
CA VAL A 341 -13.24 -10.34 3.75
C VAL A 341 -11.84 -10.76 4.21
N MET A 342 -11.28 -10.07 5.21
CA MET A 342 -9.98 -10.44 5.81
C MET A 342 -10.03 -11.86 6.39
N GLN A 343 -11.11 -12.22 7.11
CA GLN A 343 -11.27 -13.54 7.71
C GLN A 343 -11.32 -14.65 6.65
N ILE A 344 -12.10 -14.44 5.58
CA ILE A 344 -12.19 -15.39 4.47
C ILE A 344 -10.83 -15.55 3.79
N PHE A 345 -10.14 -14.42 3.56
CA PHE A 345 -8.84 -14.44 2.92
C PHE A 345 -7.78 -15.09 3.80
N LEU A 346 -7.81 -14.88 5.12
CA LEU A 346 -6.93 -15.58 6.07
C LEU A 346 -7.12 -17.10 5.99
N LEU A 347 -8.37 -17.57 5.88
CA LEU A 347 -8.66 -19.01 5.70
C LEU A 347 -8.08 -19.55 4.40
N LEU A 348 -8.23 -18.82 3.28
CA LEU A 348 -7.67 -19.21 1.99
C LEU A 348 -6.14 -19.25 2.01
N VAL A 349 -5.53 -18.26 2.66
CA VAL A 349 -4.08 -18.10 2.79
C VAL A 349 -3.46 -19.29 3.55
N LEU A 350 -4.09 -19.77 4.59
CA LEU A 350 -3.58 -20.91 5.39
C LEU A 350 -3.71 -22.27 4.69
N MET A 351 -4.44 -22.33 3.58
CA MET A 351 -4.60 -23.55 2.78
C MET A 351 -3.56 -23.71 1.65
N ALA A 352 -2.70 -22.73 1.44
CA ALA A 352 -1.72 -22.71 0.36
C ALA A 352 -0.28 -22.67 0.91
N ASP A 353 0.63 -23.42 0.28
CA ASP A 353 2.00 -23.64 0.80
C ASP A 353 2.93 -22.41 0.69
N ASP A 354 2.65 -21.44 -0.20
CA ASP A 354 3.55 -20.28 -0.41
C ASP A 354 2.76 -18.94 -0.47
N VAL A 355 1.91 -18.79 0.53
CA VAL A 355 0.81 -17.82 0.50
C VAL A 355 1.24 -16.40 0.72
N TYR A 356 2.24 -16.17 1.58
CA TYR A 356 2.66 -14.83 1.95
C TYR A 356 3.24 -14.06 0.75
N MET A 357 4.18 -14.65 0.02
CA MET A 357 4.80 -14.01 -1.13
C MET A 357 3.82 -13.81 -2.29
N THR A 358 2.91 -14.76 -2.50
CA THR A 358 1.83 -14.63 -3.49
C THR A 358 0.87 -13.51 -3.10
N ALA A 359 0.47 -13.43 -1.83
CA ALA A 359 -0.38 -12.34 -1.33
C ALA A 359 0.29 -10.97 -1.50
N LEU A 360 1.58 -10.82 -1.14
CA LEU A 360 2.33 -9.58 -1.32
C LEU A 360 2.41 -9.16 -2.80
N SER A 361 2.63 -10.13 -3.68
CA SER A 361 2.72 -9.88 -5.12
C SER A 361 1.37 -9.39 -5.69
N ILE A 362 0.26 -10.00 -5.28
CA ILE A 362 -1.10 -9.58 -5.65
C ILE A 362 -1.39 -8.17 -5.12
N ILE A 363 -1.06 -7.89 -3.85
CA ILE A 363 -1.24 -6.57 -3.23
C ILE A 363 -0.47 -5.51 -4.03
N GLY A 364 0.80 -5.77 -4.35
CA GLY A 364 1.64 -4.88 -5.14
C GLY A 364 1.04 -4.58 -6.52
N MET A 365 0.42 -5.57 -7.17
CA MET A 365 -0.25 -5.37 -8.46
C MET A 365 -1.58 -4.64 -8.34
N MET A 366 -2.36 -4.86 -7.29
CA MET A 366 -3.67 -4.23 -7.11
C MET A 366 -3.59 -2.75 -6.71
N VAL A 367 -2.45 -2.27 -6.21
CA VAL A 367 -2.26 -0.83 -5.92
C VAL A 367 -1.92 -0.01 -7.16
N LEU A 368 -1.38 -0.64 -8.21
CA LEU A 368 -0.94 0.07 -9.42
C LEU A 368 -2.08 0.70 -10.25
N PRO A 369 -3.25 0.06 -10.47
CA PRO A 369 -4.37 0.69 -11.17
C PRO A 369 -4.86 2.02 -10.55
N PRO A 370 -5.02 2.17 -9.22
CA PRO A 370 -5.26 3.45 -8.58
C PRO A 370 -4.21 4.52 -8.92
N TYR A 371 -2.92 4.18 -8.83
CA TYR A 371 -1.82 5.10 -9.12
C TYR A 371 -1.79 5.49 -10.60
N LEU A 372 -1.93 4.50 -11.49
CA LEU A 372 -2.02 4.71 -12.93
C LEU A 372 -3.18 5.64 -13.29
N SER A 373 -4.37 5.42 -12.71
CA SER A 373 -5.55 6.23 -12.98
C SER A 373 -5.37 7.69 -12.56
N GLY A 374 -4.66 7.94 -11.45
CA GLY A 374 -4.30 9.30 -11.01
C GLY A 374 -3.40 10.02 -12.00
N GLY A 375 -2.34 9.33 -12.48
CA GLY A 375 -1.44 9.85 -13.51
C GLY A 375 -2.16 10.14 -14.84
N MET A 376 -2.95 9.20 -15.32
CA MET A 376 -3.75 9.34 -16.55
C MET A 376 -4.80 10.45 -16.43
N TYR A 377 -5.42 10.62 -15.27
CA TYR A 377 -6.39 11.69 -15.05
C TYR A 377 -5.71 13.05 -15.07
N LEU A 378 -4.58 13.24 -14.40
CA LEU A 378 -3.82 14.48 -14.47
C LEU A 378 -3.36 14.79 -15.91
N TRP A 379 -2.90 13.77 -16.63
CA TRP A 379 -2.54 13.91 -18.05
C TRP A 379 -3.73 14.38 -18.87
N LYS A 380 -4.88 13.70 -18.79
CA LYS A 380 -6.12 14.07 -19.50
C LYS A 380 -6.58 15.48 -19.14
N ALA A 381 -6.71 15.79 -17.85
CA ALA A 381 -7.20 17.05 -17.35
C ALA A 381 -6.30 18.23 -17.72
N SER A 382 -5.00 17.99 -17.96
CA SER A 382 -4.04 19.01 -18.38
C SER A 382 -4.27 19.58 -19.79
N TYR A 383 -5.20 19.00 -20.57
CA TYR A 383 -5.61 19.59 -21.86
C TYR A 383 -6.77 20.58 -21.72
N ASN A 384 -7.47 20.58 -20.58
CA ASN A 384 -8.60 21.46 -20.33
C ASN A 384 -8.35 22.32 -19.07
N PRO A 385 -8.04 23.63 -19.22
CA PRO A 385 -7.80 24.53 -18.08
C PRO A 385 -8.96 24.60 -17.09
N ALA A 386 -10.19 24.48 -17.59
CA ALA A 386 -11.39 24.52 -16.76
C ALA A 386 -11.50 23.29 -15.86
N GLU A 387 -11.04 22.12 -16.33
CA GLU A 387 -11.11 20.87 -15.57
C GLU A 387 -10.18 20.86 -14.36
N ILE A 388 -9.07 21.58 -14.42
CA ILE A 388 -8.11 21.73 -13.31
C ILE A 388 -8.16 23.13 -12.66
N HIS A 389 -9.27 23.84 -12.82
CA HIS A 389 -9.56 25.14 -12.18
C HIS A 389 -8.42 26.17 -12.32
N LEU A 390 -7.78 26.21 -13.47
CA LEU A 390 -6.75 27.21 -13.79
C LEU A 390 -7.37 28.44 -14.42
N LYS A 391 -7.21 29.59 -13.76
CA LYS A 391 -7.61 30.90 -14.30
C LYS A 391 -6.69 31.35 -15.43
N ASN A 392 -5.41 30.99 -15.40
CA ASN A 392 -4.41 31.34 -16.43
C ASN A 392 -3.63 30.07 -16.81
N GLY A 393 -3.50 29.75 -18.10
CA GLY A 393 -2.92 28.50 -18.63
C GLY A 393 -1.42 28.22 -18.35
N GLY A 394 -0.76 29.00 -17.48
CA GLY A 394 0.70 29.03 -17.30
C GLY A 394 1.38 27.74 -16.83
N HIS A 395 0.64 26.78 -16.28
CA HIS A 395 1.26 25.55 -15.73
C HIS A 395 0.79 24.24 -16.40
N LEU A 396 -0.07 24.30 -17.42
CA LEU A 396 -0.64 23.13 -18.09
C LEU A 396 0.41 22.20 -18.65
N ARG A 397 1.46 22.74 -19.29
CA ARG A 397 2.56 21.93 -19.84
C ARG A 397 3.28 21.14 -18.74
N ARG A 398 3.55 21.77 -17.59
CA ARG A 398 4.18 21.09 -16.44
C ARG A 398 3.28 19.95 -15.91
N TYR A 399 1.98 20.21 -15.76
CA TYR A 399 1.03 19.19 -15.28
C TYR A 399 0.91 18.02 -16.24
N ARG A 400 0.93 18.31 -17.55
CA ARG A 400 0.97 17.28 -18.59
C ARG A 400 2.21 16.42 -18.49
N VAL A 401 3.40 17.03 -18.37
CA VAL A 401 4.65 16.29 -18.23
C VAL A 401 4.63 15.40 -16.99
N VAL A 402 4.19 15.93 -15.83
CA VAL A 402 4.08 15.13 -14.60
C VAL A 402 3.10 13.98 -14.78
N GLY A 403 1.92 14.22 -15.37
CA GLY A 403 0.91 13.18 -15.59
C GLY A 403 1.39 12.09 -16.54
N VAL A 404 2.07 12.46 -17.64
CA VAL A 404 2.65 11.51 -18.60
C VAL A 404 3.74 10.67 -17.95
N LEU A 405 4.70 11.31 -17.27
CA LEU A 405 5.81 10.58 -16.63
C LEU A 405 5.32 9.67 -15.51
N CYS A 406 4.34 10.10 -14.71
CA CYS A 406 3.70 9.27 -13.69
C CYS A 406 3.00 8.05 -14.33
N THR A 407 2.29 8.26 -15.44
CA THR A 407 1.64 7.18 -16.18
C THR A 407 2.64 6.17 -16.71
N LEU A 408 3.73 6.64 -17.34
CA LEU A 408 4.81 5.79 -17.85
C LEU A 408 5.49 5.01 -16.73
N TYR A 409 5.73 5.65 -15.58
CA TYR A 409 6.26 4.98 -14.40
C TYR A 409 5.35 3.85 -13.90
N CYS A 410 4.04 4.09 -13.79
CA CYS A 410 3.09 3.04 -13.36
C CYS A 410 3.03 1.90 -14.37
N LEU A 411 3.09 2.17 -15.68
CA LEU A 411 3.16 1.13 -16.72
C LEU A 411 4.46 0.33 -16.62
N TRP A 412 5.59 1.00 -16.37
CA TRP A 412 6.87 0.35 -16.09
C TRP A 412 6.76 -0.58 -14.89
N MET A 413 6.14 -0.14 -13.79
CA MET A 413 5.97 -0.95 -12.58
C MET A 413 5.09 -2.20 -12.83
N ILE A 414 4.02 -2.06 -13.63
CA ILE A 414 3.18 -3.20 -14.05
C ILE A 414 4.02 -4.21 -14.87
N TYR A 415 4.84 -3.71 -15.81
CA TYR A 415 5.73 -4.56 -16.59
C TYR A 415 6.77 -5.26 -15.72
N ALA A 416 7.46 -4.51 -14.86
CA ALA A 416 8.50 -5.03 -13.98
C ALA A 416 7.96 -6.09 -13.00
N GLY A 417 6.76 -5.89 -12.49
CA GLY A 417 6.09 -6.82 -11.59
C GLY A 417 5.53 -8.07 -12.26
N GLY A 418 5.42 -8.07 -13.58
CA GLY A 418 4.97 -9.21 -14.38
C GLY A 418 3.51 -9.08 -14.86
N LEU A 419 3.34 -9.03 -16.17
CA LEU A 419 2.03 -8.88 -16.81
C LEU A 419 1.07 -10.03 -16.48
N ALA A 420 1.58 -11.26 -16.36
CA ALA A 420 0.76 -12.42 -16.03
C ALA A 420 0.09 -12.26 -14.65
N LEU A 421 0.87 -11.82 -13.65
CA LEU A 421 0.39 -11.54 -12.31
C LEU A 421 -0.60 -10.35 -12.31
N PHE A 422 -0.32 -9.29 -13.09
CA PHE A 422 -1.23 -8.16 -13.22
C PHE A 422 -2.59 -8.59 -13.79
N PHE A 423 -2.60 -9.38 -14.86
CA PHE A 423 -3.84 -9.86 -15.44
C PHE A 423 -4.61 -10.81 -14.50
N SER A 424 -3.92 -11.61 -13.69
CA SER A 424 -4.57 -12.50 -12.72
C SER A 424 -5.40 -11.73 -11.68
N THR A 425 -5.04 -10.49 -11.36
CA THR A 425 -5.84 -9.65 -10.44
C THR A 425 -7.23 -9.33 -10.98
N SER A 426 -7.49 -9.47 -12.29
CA SER A 426 -8.80 -9.25 -12.91
C SER A 426 -9.91 -10.09 -12.30
N VAL A 427 -9.60 -11.28 -11.79
CA VAL A 427 -10.55 -12.17 -11.08
C VAL A 427 -11.15 -11.43 -9.88
N PHE A 428 -10.32 -10.74 -9.10
CA PHE A 428 -10.77 -9.97 -7.93
C PHE A 428 -11.61 -8.76 -8.32
N TYR A 429 -11.28 -8.09 -9.43
CA TYR A 429 -12.06 -6.96 -9.93
C TYR A 429 -13.46 -7.39 -10.42
N LEU A 430 -13.55 -8.51 -11.10
CA LEU A 430 -14.84 -9.05 -11.61
C LEU A 430 -15.77 -9.49 -10.47
N ALA A 431 -15.24 -9.99 -9.36
CA ALA A 431 -16.03 -10.34 -8.19
C ALA A 431 -16.83 -9.14 -7.62
N GLY A 432 -16.39 -7.91 -7.87
CA GLY A 432 -17.06 -6.68 -7.45
C GLY A 432 -18.31 -6.29 -8.25
N ILE A 433 -18.55 -6.87 -9.44
CA ILE A 433 -19.63 -6.44 -10.34
C ILE A 433 -21.00 -6.45 -9.66
N GLY A 434 -21.29 -7.44 -8.82
CA GLY A 434 -22.53 -7.53 -8.08
C GLY A 434 -22.78 -6.31 -7.16
N PHE A 435 -21.72 -5.84 -6.49
CA PHE A 435 -21.79 -4.63 -5.65
C PHE A 435 -22.03 -3.38 -6.49
N TYR A 436 -21.38 -3.26 -7.65
CA TYR A 436 -21.61 -2.15 -8.57
C TYR A 436 -23.05 -2.12 -9.08
N LEU A 437 -23.60 -3.27 -9.50
CA LEU A 437 -24.99 -3.37 -9.95
C LEU A 437 -25.98 -2.99 -8.86
N LYS A 438 -25.72 -3.38 -7.61
CA LYS A 438 -26.52 -2.96 -6.45
C LYS A 438 -26.46 -1.46 -6.23
N ALA A 439 -25.25 -0.87 -6.20
CA ALA A 439 -25.06 0.57 -6.06
C ALA A 439 -25.77 1.35 -7.16
N ARG A 440 -25.67 0.86 -8.40
CA ARG A 440 -26.36 1.40 -9.57
C ARG A 440 -27.89 1.33 -9.42
N GLY A 441 -28.42 0.21 -8.93
CA GLY A 441 -29.86 0.04 -8.67
C GLY A 441 -30.40 1.04 -7.65
N GLU A 442 -29.65 1.26 -6.55
CA GLU A 442 -30.01 2.22 -5.52
C GLU A 442 -29.99 3.69 -5.99
N ARG A 443 -29.17 4.00 -7.00
CA ARG A 443 -29.06 5.34 -7.60
C ARG A 443 -30.12 5.61 -8.69
N LYS A 444 -30.75 4.58 -9.25
CA LYS A 444 -31.71 4.66 -10.36
C LYS A 444 -32.90 5.59 -10.09
N LYS A 445 -33.24 5.81 -8.80
CA LYS A 445 -34.31 6.73 -8.37
C LYS A 445 -33.94 8.22 -8.50
N ARG A 446 -32.66 8.60 -8.68
CA ARG A 446 -32.19 10.01 -8.74
C ARG A 446 -31.56 10.39 -10.07
N ALA A 447 -30.79 9.50 -10.71
CA ALA A 447 -30.23 9.63 -12.06
C ALA A 447 -29.73 8.26 -12.51
N PRO A 448 -30.25 7.70 -13.63
CA PRO A 448 -29.85 6.37 -14.08
C PRO A 448 -28.36 6.37 -14.46
N LEU A 449 -27.56 5.55 -13.77
CA LEU A 449 -26.21 5.24 -14.21
C LEU A 449 -26.30 4.40 -15.49
N ARG A 450 -26.19 5.04 -16.65
CA ARG A 450 -26.07 4.33 -17.92
C ARG A 450 -24.64 3.82 -18.08
N PHE A 451 -24.46 2.62 -18.62
CA PHE A 451 -23.15 2.19 -19.08
C PHE A 451 -22.70 3.13 -20.21
N THR A 452 -21.71 3.95 -19.91
CA THR A 452 -21.09 4.84 -20.88
C THR A 452 -20.20 4.05 -21.85
N ARG A 453 -19.71 4.68 -22.91
CA ARG A 453 -18.68 4.06 -23.75
C ARG A 453 -17.44 3.68 -22.94
N ALA A 454 -17.02 4.54 -22.01
CA ALA A 454 -15.90 4.26 -21.12
C ALA A 454 -16.13 3.04 -20.21
N ASP A 455 -17.33 2.89 -19.63
CA ASP A 455 -17.68 1.72 -18.81
C ASP A 455 -17.60 0.42 -19.60
N ARG A 456 -18.05 0.44 -20.88
CA ARG A 456 -17.94 -0.72 -21.78
C ARG A 456 -16.49 -1.07 -22.10
N VAL A 457 -15.66 -0.07 -22.36
CA VAL A 457 -14.21 -0.27 -22.56
C VAL A 457 -13.57 -0.90 -21.33
N THR A 458 -13.86 -0.39 -20.12
CA THR A 458 -13.34 -0.96 -18.87
C THR A 458 -13.78 -2.42 -18.70
N LEU A 459 -15.04 -2.75 -19.00
CA LEU A 459 -15.53 -4.13 -18.93
C LEU A 459 -14.83 -5.05 -19.94
N LEU A 460 -14.62 -4.59 -21.17
CA LEU A 460 -13.91 -5.34 -22.19
C LEU A 460 -12.43 -5.58 -21.81
N LEU A 461 -11.76 -4.57 -21.23
CA LEU A 461 -10.40 -4.73 -20.73
C LEU A 461 -10.32 -5.77 -19.60
N LEU A 462 -11.25 -5.75 -18.65
CA LEU A 462 -11.30 -6.75 -17.58
C LEU A 462 -11.62 -8.15 -18.11
N ALA A 463 -12.56 -8.28 -19.07
CA ALA A 463 -12.86 -9.57 -19.68
C ALA A 463 -11.67 -10.11 -20.48
N GLY A 464 -10.96 -9.24 -21.22
CA GLY A 464 -9.72 -9.60 -21.92
C GLY A 464 -8.62 -10.04 -20.96
N ALA A 465 -8.43 -9.33 -19.84
CA ALA A 465 -7.48 -9.70 -18.80
C ALA A 465 -7.82 -11.07 -18.20
N LEU A 466 -9.11 -11.34 -17.92
CA LEU A 466 -9.55 -12.66 -17.45
C LEU A 466 -9.25 -13.76 -18.47
N ALA A 467 -9.53 -13.52 -19.76
CA ALA A 467 -9.24 -14.48 -20.82
C ALA A 467 -7.75 -14.82 -20.91
N ILE A 468 -6.88 -13.80 -20.79
CA ILE A 468 -5.42 -13.98 -20.70
C ILE A 468 -5.01 -14.79 -19.46
N THR A 469 -5.64 -14.51 -18.32
CA THR A 469 -5.39 -15.24 -17.06
C THR A 469 -5.76 -16.72 -17.23
N LEU A 470 -6.96 -17.02 -17.72
CA LEU A 470 -7.43 -18.38 -17.97
C LEU A 470 -6.51 -19.12 -18.96
N TYR A 471 -6.09 -18.45 -20.03
CA TYR A 471 -5.12 -19.02 -20.96
C TYR A 471 -3.79 -19.36 -20.28
N ASN A 472 -3.25 -18.48 -19.43
CA ASN A 472 -1.99 -18.72 -18.72
C ASN A 472 -2.09 -19.85 -17.70
N VAL A 473 -3.23 -20.00 -17.02
CA VAL A 473 -3.48 -21.12 -16.10
C VAL A 473 -3.59 -22.43 -16.87
N LEU A 474 -4.38 -22.48 -17.95
CA LEU A 474 -4.55 -23.67 -18.78
C LEU A 474 -3.25 -24.08 -19.49
N ALA A 475 -2.40 -23.11 -19.83
CA ALA A 475 -1.08 -23.35 -20.44
C ALA A 475 0.03 -23.71 -19.42
N GLY A 476 -0.31 -23.84 -18.12
CA GLY A 476 0.66 -24.15 -17.06
C GLY A 476 1.71 -23.06 -16.81
N LYS A 477 1.48 -21.85 -17.32
CA LYS A 477 2.38 -20.70 -17.16
C LYS A 477 2.15 -19.93 -15.87
N LEU A 478 1.06 -20.21 -15.16
CA LEU A 478 0.65 -19.66 -13.87
C LEU A 478 0.17 -20.83 -13.02
N THR A 479 0.93 -21.14 -11.97
CA THR A 479 0.50 -21.99 -10.85
C THR A 479 0.13 -21.04 -9.71
N PHE A 480 -1.07 -21.18 -9.16
CA PHE A 480 -1.51 -20.45 -7.96
C PHE A 480 -1.11 -21.20 -6.70
#